data_a9ab881a058be5e179ebcfd5713beba9
#
_entry.id   a9ab881a058be5e179ebcfd5713beba9
#
_cell.length_a   1.000
_cell.length_b   1.000
_cell.length_c   1.000
_cell.angle_alpha   90.00
_cell.angle_beta   90.00
_cell.angle_gamma   90.00
#
_symmetry.space_group_name_H-M   'P 1'
#
loop_
_entity.id
_entity.type
_entity.pdbx_description
1 polymer ?
#
loop_
_entity_poly.entity_id
_entity_poly.type
_entity_poly.pdbx_seq_one_letter_code
_entity_poly.pdbx_strand_id
1 'polypeptide(L)'
;MANYFFTSESVTGGHPDKICDQISDAVLDAILAEDKNGRVACECCCTTGMVMIMGEITTSAKIDIPSIARQVICDIGYDSPEKGFDGHTCAILTTIDKQSPDIALGVDRQGAGDQGMMFGYACRETPELMPLPISLAHKLAAQLTKVRADGTLPYLRPDGKTQVTVEYAEDGTPVRIDAVVVSSQHAAYIETETLRRDIEKNVIREIIPADMMDDKTKIFINPTGRFVTGGPQGDSGLTGRKIIVDTYGGYSRHGGGAFSGKDPTKVDRSAAYAARYMAKNIVAAGLADKCEVEIAYAIGVDEPVSVFVDSFGTGIIPDSEIAAAANEVFDLRPASIIKELDLRRPIYRQLAALGHVGRTDIDLPWEHTDKVNALKGAAGIK
;
A
#
# COMPACT_ATOMS: atom_id res chain seq x y z
N MET A 1 23.68 1.55 -25.01
CA MET A 1 22.85 2.69 -24.56
C MET A 1 23.22 3.03 -23.12
N ALA A 2 22.75 4.16 -22.57
CA ALA A 2 23.16 4.58 -21.22
C ALA A 2 22.23 3.96 -20.17
N ASN A 3 22.76 3.67 -18.99
CA ASN A 3 21.96 3.31 -17.82
C ASN A 3 20.91 4.40 -17.51
N TYR A 4 19.82 4.02 -16.87
CA TYR A 4 18.78 4.94 -16.43
C TYR A 4 18.53 4.81 -14.94
N PHE A 5 17.85 5.81 -14.35
CA PHE A 5 17.53 5.83 -12.93
C PHE A 5 16.03 5.75 -12.74
N PHE A 6 15.59 4.98 -11.72
CA PHE A 6 14.21 4.97 -11.28
C PHE A 6 14.13 5.13 -9.77
N THR A 7 13.16 5.91 -9.32
CA THR A 7 13.01 6.28 -7.91
C THR A 7 11.62 5.94 -7.41
N SER A 8 11.55 5.33 -6.23
CA SER A 8 10.30 5.15 -5.48
C SER A 8 10.44 5.69 -4.06
N GLU A 9 9.33 6.13 -3.50
CA GLU A 9 9.26 6.60 -2.12
C GLU A 9 8.28 5.78 -1.29
N SER A 10 8.48 5.79 0.03
CA SER A 10 7.55 5.28 1.02
C SER A 10 7.51 6.21 2.22
N VAL A 11 6.53 6.01 3.09
CA VAL A 11 6.36 6.77 4.33
C VAL A 11 6.09 5.84 5.50
N THR A 12 6.39 6.30 6.72
CA THR A 12 6.06 5.56 7.94
C THR A 12 4.56 5.64 8.25
N GLY A 13 4.06 4.75 9.10
CA GLY A 13 2.68 4.80 9.58
C GLY A 13 2.31 6.09 10.33
N GLY A 14 3.29 6.89 10.77
CA GLY A 14 3.06 8.18 11.41
C GLY A 14 2.97 9.38 10.46
N HIS A 15 3.12 9.18 9.16
CA HIS A 15 2.83 10.21 8.17
C HIS A 15 1.33 10.58 8.22
N PRO A 16 0.94 11.87 8.13
CA PRO A 16 -0.47 12.28 8.28
C PRO A 16 -1.46 11.54 7.38
N ASP A 17 -1.15 11.35 6.11
CA ASP A 17 -2.01 10.58 5.20
C ASP A 17 -2.14 9.12 5.66
N LYS A 18 -1.06 8.50 6.17
CA LYS A 18 -1.09 7.13 6.65
C LYS A 18 -1.77 6.96 8.00
N ILE A 19 -1.82 7.99 8.83
CA ILE A 19 -2.68 8.02 10.02
C ILE A 19 -4.14 7.89 9.57
N CYS A 20 -4.55 8.69 8.58
CA CYS A 20 -5.90 8.66 8.03
C CYS A 20 -6.25 7.30 7.41
N ASP A 21 -5.37 6.73 6.60
CA ASP A 21 -5.55 5.40 6.02
C ASP A 21 -5.74 4.33 7.10
N GLN A 22 -4.90 4.33 8.14
CA GLN A 22 -4.99 3.37 9.25
C GLN A 22 -6.26 3.53 10.07
N ILE A 23 -6.74 4.75 10.30
CA ILE A 23 -8.02 4.99 11.00
C ILE A 23 -9.18 4.47 10.15
N SER A 24 -9.22 4.82 8.86
CA SER A 24 -10.27 4.39 7.94
C SER A 24 -10.36 2.86 7.85
N ASP A 25 -9.22 2.18 7.76
CA ASP A 25 -9.16 0.72 7.70
C ASP A 25 -9.41 0.06 9.08
N ALA A 26 -9.08 0.71 10.18
CA ALA A 26 -9.44 0.22 11.52
C ALA A 26 -10.95 0.26 11.78
N VAL A 27 -11.64 1.29 11.26
CA VAL A 27 -13.11 1.35 11.29
C VAL A 27 -13.72 0.23 10.45
N LEU A 28 -13.18 -0.02 9.25
CA LEU A 28 -13.59 -1.15 8.41
C LEU A 28 -13.39 -2.50 9.13
N ASP A 29 -12.21 -2.74 9.70
CA ASP A 29 -11.90 -3.98 10.39
C ASP A 29 -12.83 -4.22 11.59
N ALA A 30 -13.12 -3.19 12.37
CA ALA A 30 -14.05 -3.28 13.49
C ALA A 30 -15.47 -3.67 13.02
N ILE A 31 -15.91 -3.14 11.88
CA ILE A 31 -17.21 -3.50 11.30
C ILE A 31 -17.19 -4.94 10.81
N LEU A 32 -16.19 -5.35 10.02
CA LEU A 32 -16.12 -6.69 9.45
C LEU A 32 -15.98 -7.79 10.52
N ALA A 33 -15.44 -7.46 11.68
CA ALA A 33 -15.37 -8.39 12.81
C ALA A 33 -16.75 -8.78 13.35
N GLU A 34 -17.73 -7.86 13.31
CA GLU A 34 -19.11 -8.08 13.81
C GLU A 34 -20.11 -8.31 12.65
N ASP A 35 -19.92 -7.63 11.53
CA ASP A 35 -20.80 -7.65 10.36
C ASP A 35 -20.01 -7.79 9.06
N LYS A 36 -19.83 -9.02 8.61
CA LYS A 36 -19.10 -9.35 7.37
C LYS A 36 -19.72 -8.77 6.09
N ASN A 37 -20.98 -8.33 6.17
CA ASN A 37 -21.71 -7.73 5.04
C ASN A 37 -21.84 -6.21 5.17
N GLY A 38 -21.20 -5.61 6.17
CA GLY A 38 -21.18 -4.17 6.35
C GLY A 38 -20.69 -3.44 5.10
N ARG A 39 -21.36 -2.35 4.73
CA ARG A 39 -20.98 -1.46 3.63
C ARG A 39 -20.26 -0.27 4.22
N VAL A 40 -19.03 -0.05 3.78
CA VAL A 40 -18.16 0.97 4.35
C VAL A 40 -17.47 1.75 3.24
N ALA A 41 -17.66 3.06 3.30
CA ALA A 41 -16.87 4.05 2.62
C ALA A 41 -16.49 5.08 3.69
N CYS A 42 -15.35 4.88 4.35
CA CYS A 42 -14.89 5.68 5.48
C CYS A 42 -13.64 6.46 5.08
N GLU A 43 -13.73 7.78 5.16
CA GLU A 43 -12.63 8.69 4.89
C GLU A 43 -12.29 9.51 6.12
N CYS A 44 -11.01 9.89 6.24
CA CYS A 44 -10.52 10.69 7.33
C CYS A 44 -9.72 11.88 6.80
N CYS A 45 -9.72 12.96 7.55
CA CYS A 45 -8.69 13.98 7.45
C CYS A 45 -8.15 14.31 8.84
N CYS A 46 -6.87 14.67 8.92
CA CYS A 46 -6.24 15.10 10.15
C CYS A 46 -5.40 16.35 9.94
N THR A 47 -5.31 17.16 10.98
CA THR A 47 -4.48 18.36 11.04
C THR A 47 -4.13 18.62 12.50
N THR A 48 -3.53 19.77 12.81
CA THR A 48 -3.14 20.14 14.18
C THR A 48 -4.27 19.93 15.17
N GLY A 49 -4.08 18.97 16.08
CA GLY A 49 -4.99 18.71 17.20
C GLY A 49 -6.37 18.13 16.85
N MET A 50 -6.61 17.72 15.59
CA MET A 50 -7.94 17.27 15.15
C MET A 50 -7.86 16.10 14.15
N VAL A 51 -8.83 15.19 14.26
CA VAL A 51 -9.21 14.23 13.22
C VAL A 51 -10.69 14.36 12.94
N MET A 52 -11.06 14.38 11.66
CA MET A 52 -12.44 14.28 11.21
C MET A 52 -12.60 12.96 10.43
N ILE A 53 -13.63 12.20 10.78
CA ILE A 53 -13.99 10.93 10.16
C ILE A 53 -15.35 11.09 9.51
N MET A 54 -15.44 10.81 8.22
CA MET A 54 -16.63 11.06 7.42
C MET A 54 -16.87 9.90 6.45
N GLY A 55 -18.05 9.84 5.87
CA GLY A 55 -18.39 8.89 4.84
C GLY A 55 -19.72 8.20 5.04
N GLU A 56 -19.94 7.10 4.33
CA GLU A 56 -21.18 6.35 4.33
C GLU A 56 -20.96 4.94 4.87
N ILE A 57 -21.66 4.59 5.94
CA ILE A 57 -21.59 3.29 6.58
C ILE A 57 -23.00 2.73 6.80
N THR A 58 -23.22 1.52 6.28
CA THR A 58 -24.43 0.74 6.54
C THR A 58 -24.03 -0.59 7.14
N THR A 59 -24.34 -0.80 8.42
CA THR A 59 -23.94 -1.99 9.17
C THR A 59 -24.89 -2.26 10.34
N SER A 60 -24.91 -3.52 10.79
CA SER A 60 -25.52 -3.94 12.05
C SER A 60 -24.53 -3.89 13.22
N ALA A 61 -23.24 -3.72 12.97
CA ALA A 61 -22.21 -3.62 14.01
C ALA A 61 -22.41 -2.38 14.89
N LYS A 62 -22.01 -2.48 16.15
CA LYS A 62 -22.06 -1.38 17.13
C LYS A 62 -20.64 -1.01 17.52
N ILE A 63 -20.04 -0.07 16.81
CA ILE A 63 -18.66 0.36 17.01
C ILE A 63 -18.58 1.78 17.58
N ASP A 64 -17.54 2.05 18.36
CA ASP A 64 -17.17 3.36 18.85
C ASP A 64 -16.03 3.94 18.00
N ILE A 65 -16.39 4.64 16.92
CA ILE A 65 -15.44 5.21 15.95
C ILE A 65 -14.42 6.16 16.64
N PRO A 66 -14.81 7.09 17.53
CA PRO A 66 -13.84 7.91 18.25
C PRO A 66 -12.82 7.11 19.06
N SER A 67 -13.24 6.08 19.77
CA SER A 67 -12.32 5.23 20.53
C SER A 67 -11.36 4.46 19.63
N ILE A 68 -11.83 3.93 18.50
CA ILE A 68 -10.99 3.27 17.49
C ILE A 68 -9.93 4.24 16.97
N ALA A 69 -10.32 5.46 16.59
CA ALA A 69 -9.37 6.45 16.07
C ALA A 69 -8.29 6.82 17.10
N ARG A 70 -8.67 7.03 18.37
CA ARG A 70 -7.72 7.32 19.45
C ARG A 70 -6.71 6.19 19.65
N GLN A 71 -7.19 4.95 19.65
CA GLN A 71 -6.33 3.78 19.79
C GLN A 71 -5.33 3.69 18.63
N VAL A 72 -5.78 3.89 17.39
CA VAL A 72 -4.90 3.89 16.21
C VAL A 72 -3.80 4.95 16.33
N ILE A 73 -4.15 6.19 16.71
CA ILE A 73 -3.22 7.29 16.86
C ILE A 73 -2.17 6.98 17.95
N CYS A 74 -2.61 6.44 19.09
CA CYS A 74 -1.71 6.07 20.18
C CYS A 74 -0.79 4.89 19.78
N ASP A 75 -1.32 3.85 19.10
CA ASP A 75 -0.54 2.69 18.64
C ASP A 75 0.55 3.09 17.63
N ILE A 76 0.27 4.08 16.78
CA ILE A 76 1.26 4.66 15.86
C ILE A 76 2.41 5.32 16.63
N GLY A 77 2.14 5.79 17.85
CA GLY A 77 3.11 6.41 18.72
C GLY A 77 2.87 7.91 18.98
N TYR A 78 1.73 8.45 18.59
CA TYR A 78 1.27 9.80 18.97
C TYR A 78 0.43 9.74 20.24
N ASP A 79 1.10 9.51 21.36
CA ASP A 79 0.55 9.28 22.70
C ASP A 79 0.91 10.39 23.71
N SER A 80 1.46 11.50 23.21
CA SER A 80 1.91 12.63 24.04
C SER A 80 1.95 13.93 23.24
N PRO A 81 1.54 15.06 23.84
CA PRO A 81 1.63 16.40 23.22
C PRO A 81 3.04 16.78 22.74
N GLU A 82 4.08 16.26 23.39
CA GLU A 82 5.49 16.51 23.02
C GLU A 82 5.85 15.97 21.63
N LYS A 83 5.04 15.05 21.10
CA LYS A 83 5.22 14.47 19.76
C LYS A 83 4.54 15.30 18.67
N GLY A 84 3.87 16.41 19.05
CA GLY A 84 3.15 17.29 18.14
C GLY A 84 1.72 16.86 17.83
N PHE A 85 1.34 15.66 18.24
CA PHE A 85 -0.03 15.10 18.13
C PHE A 85 -0.26 14.10 19.25
N ASP A 86 -1.49 14.02 19.76
CA ASP A 86 -1.81 13.17 20.91
C ASP A 86 -3.20 12.57 20.78
N GLY A 87 -3.26 11.24 20.64
CA GLY A 87 -4.51 10.48 20.51
C GLY A 87 -5.42 10.59 21.75
N HIS A 88 -4.87 10.87 22.94
CA HIS A 88 -5.68 11.01 24.15
C HIS A 88 -6.45 12.33 24.18
N THR A 89 -5.90 13.40 23.60
CA THR A 89 -6.43 14.77 23.77
C THR A 89 -6.88 15.46 22.50
N CYS A 90 -6.54 14.94 21.30
CA CYS A 90 -6.99 15.53 20.02
C CYS A 90 -8.52 15.50 19.90
N ALA A 91 -9.07 16.47 19.17
CA ALA A 91 -10.49 16.46 18.82
C ALA A 91 -10.78 15.35 17.79
N ILE A 92 -11.79 14.53 18.04
CA ILE A 92 -12.30 13.55 17.08
C ILE A 92 -13.72 13.98 16.69
N LEU A 93 -13.91 14.32 15.43
CA LEU A 93 -15.20 14.67 14.86
C LEU A 93 -15.66 13.54 13.94
N THR A 94 -16.95 13.24 13.97
CA THR A 94 -17.55 12.20 13.11
C THR A 94 -18.77 12.74 12.40
N THR A 95 -18.88 12.47 11.09
CA THR A 95 -20.06 12.72 10.27
C THR A 95 -20.25 11.53 9.33
N ILE A 96 -21.07 10.60 9.78
CA ILE A 96 -21.30 9.32 9.08
C ILE A 96 -22.77 9.25 8.68
N ASP A 97 -22.99 9.09 7.39
CA ASP A 97 -24.31 8.90 6.80
C ASP A 97 -24.55 7.42 6.41
N LYS A 98 -25.77 7.09 6.02
CA LYS A 98 -26.08 5.79 5.42
C LYS A 98 -25.84 5.84 3.93
N GLN A 99 -25.37 4.73 3.35
CA GLN A 99 -25.20 4.61 1.90
C GLN A 99 -26.51 4.90 1.14
N SER A 100 -26.41 5.63 0.02
CA SER A 100 -27.55 5.90 -0.87
C SER A 100 -28.21 4.59 -1.33
N PRO A 101 -29.56 4.50 -1.29
CA PRO A 101 -30.29 3.35 -1.82
C PRO A 101 -30.02 3.10 -3.31
N ASP A 102 -29.75 4.13 -4.10
CA ASP A 102 -29.51 4.02 -5.53
C ASP A 102 -28.17 3.29 -5.83
N ILE A 103 -27.14 3.54 -5.02
CA ILE A 103 -25.85 2.82 -5.13
C ILE A 103 -26.01 1.37 -4.68
N ALA A 104 -26.82 1.11 -3.65
CA ALA A 104 -27.07 -0.24 -3.14
C ALA A 104 -27.66 -1.18 -4.19
N LEU A 105 -28.53 -0.67 -5.07
CA LEU A 105 -29.17 -1.48 -6.13
C LEU A 105 -28.20 -2.17 -7.08
N GLY A 106 -27.08 -1.53 -7.44
CA GLY A 106 -26.05 -2.10 -8.31
C GLY A 106 -25.28 -3.24 -7.64
N VAL A 107 -24.92 -3.04 -6.37
CA VAL A 107 -24.11 -3.99 -5.59
C VAL A 107 -24.95 -5.20 -5.14
N ASP A 108 -26.22 -5.02 -4.81
CA ASP A 108 -27.13 -6.09 -4.40
C ASP A 108 -27.38 -7.10 -5.54
N ARG A 109 -27.15 -6.71 -6.78
CA ARG A 109 -27.16 -7.59 -7.98
C ARG A 109 -25.81 -8.27 -8.25
N GLN A 110 -24.86 -8.22 -7.33
CA GLN A 110 -23.49 -8.77 -7.46
C GLN A 110 -22.63 -8.08 -8.54
N GLY A 111 -23.07 -6.97 -9.10
CA GLY A 111 -22.30 -6.15 -10.04
C GLY A 111 -21.28 -5.27 -9.35
N ALA A 112 -20.39 -4.67 -10.14
CA ALA A 112 -19.42 -3.71 -9.65
C ALA A 112 -20.12 -2.49 -9.01
N GLY A 113 -19.65 -2.07 -7.84
CA GLY A 113 -20.23 -0.93 -7.09
C GLY A 113 -19.90 0.43 -7.72
N ASP A 114 -18.95 0.46 -8.65
CA ASP A 114 -18.54 1.65 -9.38
C ASP A 114 -17.92 1.25 -10.73
N GLN A 115 -17.77 2.23 -11.61
CA GLN A 115 -16.91 2.10 -12.78
C GLN A 115 -15.44 2.34 -12.37
N GLY A 116 -14.49 1.83 -13.13
CA GLY A 116 -13.08 2.12 -12.91
C GLY A 116 -12.17 1.15 -13.65
N MET A 117 -10.88 1.45 -13.58
CA MET A 117 -9.80 0.59 -14.06
C MET A 117 -8.82 0.35 -12.90
N MET A 118 -8.41 -0.88 -12.71
CA MET A 118 -7.53 -1.33 -11.64
C MET A 118 -6.32 -2.03 -12.24
N PHE A 119 -5.16 -1.78 -11.64
CA PHE A 119 -3.89 -2.31 -12.13
C PHE A 119 -3.24 -3.22 -11.12
N GLY A 120 -2.66 -4.30 -11.64
CA GLY A 120 -1.77 -5.19 -10.91
C GLY A 120 -0.42 -5.26 -11.62
N TYR A 121 0.65 -5.45 -10.86
CA TYR A 121 2.00 -5.57 -11.41
C TYR A 121 2.82 -6.61 -10.67
N ALA A 122 3.74 -7.24 -11.36
CA ALA A 122 4.78 -8.09 -10.79
C ALA A 122 6.04 -8.07 -11.68
N CYS A 123 7.20 -8.22 -11.07
CA CYS A 123 8.48 -8.38 -11.77
C CYS A 123 9.45 -9.20 -10.93
N ARG A 124 10.53 -9.73 -11.56
CA ARG A 124 11.51 -10.60 -10.92
C ARG A 124 12.67 -9.88 -10.24
N GLU A 125 12.49 -8.62 -9.84
CA GLU A 125 13.55 -7.85 -9.20
C GLU A 125 13.77 -8.22 -7.72
N THR A 126 12.73 -8.75 -7.06
CA THR A 126 12.78 -9.17 -5.65
C THR A 126 12.11 -10.53 -5.46
N PRO A 127 12.39 -11.26 -4.36
CA PRO A 127 11.74 -12.54 -4.07
C PRO A 127 10.21 -12.45 -3.97
N GLU A 128 9.69 -11.32 -3.47
CA GLU A 128 8.27 -11.01 -3.37
C GLU A 128 7.63 -10.63 -4.73
N LEU A 129 8.42 -10.59 -5.80
CA LEU A 129 8.03 -10.19 -7.16
C LEU A 129 7.53 -8.74 -7.22
N MET A 130 8.27 -7.84 -6.57
CA MET A 130 8.04 -6.40 -6.54
C MET A 130 9.21 -5.65 -7.17
N PRO A 131 8.97 -4.42 -7.67
CA PRO A 131 10.06 -3.52 -8.06
C PRO A 131 10.99 -3.21 -6.89
N LEU A 132 12.29 -3.26 -7.13
CA LEU A 132 13.32 -3.08 -6.11
C LEU A 132 13.23 -1.73 -5.37
N PRO A 133 13.02 -0.57 -6.06
CA PRO A 133 13.01 0.72 -5.37
C PRO A 133 11.92 0.84 -4.31
N ILE A 134 10.69 0.43 -4.62
CA ILE A 134 9.57 0.50 -3.66
C ILE A 134 9.73 -0.54 -2.55
N SER A 135 10.20 -1.74 -2.85
CA SER A 135 10.49 -2.77 -1.85
C SER A 135 11.50 -2.26 -0.82
N LEU A 136 12.61 -1.67 -1.28
CA LEU A 136 13.61 -1.10 -0.38
C LEU A 136 13.09 0.13 0.39
N ALA A 137 12.31 1.01 -0.26
CA ALA A 137 11.72 2.15 0.41
C ALA A 137 10.77 1.72 1.54
N HIS A 138 9.92 0.71 1.33
CA HIS A 138 9.08 0.13 2.38
C HIS A 138 9.89 -0.47 3.52
N LYS A 139 10.93 -1.24 3.22
CA LYS A 139 11.81 -1.86 4.23
C LYS A 139 12.52 -0.80 5.08
N LEU A 140 12.96 0.32 4.47
CA LEU A 140 13.53 1.46 5.21
C LEU A 140 12.50 2.12 6.13
N ALA A 141 11.26 2.35 5.66
CA ALA A 141 10.19 2.94 6.48
C ALA A 141 9.78 2.01 7.64
N ALA A 142 9.74 0.70 7.40
CA ALA A 142 9.51 -0.30 8.44
C ALA A 142 10.63 -0.30 9.48
N GLN A 143 11.90 -0.23 9.04
CA GLN A 143 13.04 -0.20 9.93
C GLN A 143 13.09 1.08 10.79
N LEU A 144 12.74 2.26 10.22
CA LEU A 144 12.57 3.50 11.00
C LEU A 144 11.55 3.32 12.12
N THR A 145 10.41 2.73 11.79
CA THR A 145 9.35 2.45 12.77
C THR A 145 9.83 1.49 13.84
N LYS A 146 10.54 0.42 13.46
CA LYS A 146 11.08 -0.59 14.36
C LYS A 146 12.07 0.00 15.36
N VAL A 147 13.12 0.70 14.89
CA VAL A 147 14.17 1.23 15.77
C VAL A 147 13.65 2.32 16.72
N ARG A 148 12.55 2.99 16.36
CA ARG A 148 11.82 3.88 17.27
C ARG A 148 11.04 3.10 18.33
N ALA A 149 10.28 2.09 17.89
CA ALA A 149 9.36 1.35 18.75
C ALA A 149 10.10 0.45 19.76
N ASP A 150 11.21 -0.17 19.38
CA ASP A 150 12.01 -1.03 20.25
C ASP A 150 13.00 -0.26 21.17
N GLY A 151 13.04 1.08 21.02
CA GLY A 151 13.88 1.94 21.84
C GLY A 151 15.36 2.01 21.42
N THR A 152 15.73 1.45 20.27
CA THR A 152 17.09 1.57 19.70
C THR A 152 17.41 3.04 19.39
N LEU A 153 16.45 3.77 18.81
CA LEU A 153 16.54 5.23 18.56
C LEU A 153 15.32 5.94 19.18
N PRO A 154 15.25 6.08 20.51
CA PRO A 154 14.04 6.53 21.21
C PRO A 154 13.68 8.00 20.98
N TYR A 155 14.61 8.78 20.42
CA TYR A 155 14.38 10.19 20.06
C TYR A 155 13.70 10.36 18.68
N LEU A 156 13.54 9.30 17.89
CA LEU A 156 12.74 9.38 16.68
C LEU A 156 11.27 9.55 17.01
N ARG A 157 10.55 10.25 16.14
CA ARG A 157 9.11 10.47 16.22
C ARG A 157 8.41 9.67 15.11
N PRO A 158 7.07 9.53 15.15
CA PRO A 158 6.38 8.62 14.23
C PRO A 158 6.44 9.01 12.75
N ASP A 159 6.54 10.31 12.41
CA ASP A 159 6.53 10.77 11.02
C ASP A 159 7.90 10.57 10.35
N GLY A 160 7.86 10.05 9.13
CA GLY A 160 9.07 9.85 8.34
C GLY A 160 8.77 9.47 6.89
N LYS A 161 9.76 9.72 6.04
CA LYS A 161 9.72 9.39 4.60
C LYS A 161 11.03 8.72 4.20
N THR A 162 10.93 7.82 3.24
CA THR A 162 12.07 7.13 2.64
C THR A 162 11.98 7.16 1.13
N GLN A 163 13.11 7.23 0.45
CA GLN A 163 13.17 7.21 -1.01
C GLN A 163 14.42 6.47 -1.44
N VAL A 164 14.30 5.64 -2.47
CA VAL A 164 15.42 4.88 -3.04
C VAL A 164 15.45 5.11 -4.54
N THR A 165 16.62 5.49 -5.04
CA THR A 165 16.91 5.59 -6.46
C THR A 165 17.83 4.44 -6.86
N VAL A 166 17.39 3.63 -7.79
CA VAL A 166 18.14 2.51 -8.36
C VAL A 166 18.62 2.89 -9.76
N GLU A 167 19.88 2.58 -10.04
CA GLU A 167 20.43 2.61 -11.39
C GLU A 167 20.18 1.28 -12.07
N TYR A 168 19.61 1.33 -13.26
CA TYR A 168 19.29 0.17 -14.10
C TYR A 168 20.14 0.15 -15.35
N ALA A 169 20.54 -1.04 -15.77
CA ALA A 169 21.05 -1.27 -17.10
C ALA A 169 19.94 -1.13 -18.15
N GLU A 170 20.32 -1.01 -19.41
CA GLU A 170 19.39 -0.85 -20.52
C GLU A 170 18.32 -1.96 -20.62
N ASP A 171 18.68 -3.19 -20.23
CA ASP A 171 17.77 -4.34 -20.22
C ASP A 171 16.81 -4.39 -19.03
N GLY A 172 16.91 -3.39 -18.14
CA GLY A 172 16.08 -3.29 -16.93
C GLY A 172 16.64 -4.04 -15.73
N THR A 173 17.87 -4.55 -15.79
CA THR A 173 18.52 -5.18 -14.64
C THR A 173 18.99 -4.13 -13.63
N PRO A 174 18.62 -4.24 -12.32
CA PRO A 174 19.17 -3.36 -11.28
C PRO A 174 20.69 -3.50 -11.18
N VAL A 175 21.42 -2.38 -11.17
CA VAL A 175 22.88 -2.34 -11.13
C VAL A 175 23.39 -1.95 -9.75
N ARG A 176 22.92 -0.81 -9.21
CA ARG A 176 23.35 -0.26 -7.93
C ARG A 176 22.31 0.72 -7.38
N ILE A 177 22.45 1.04 -6.11
CA ILE A 177 21.71 2.12 -5.49
C ILE A 177 22.45 3.43 -5.73
N ASP A 178 21.82 4.35 -6.44
CA ASP A 178 22.39 5.69 -6.68
C ASP A 178 22.16 6.66 -5.53
N ALA A 179 20.94 6.64 -4.96
CA ALA A 179 20.62 7.52 -3.85
C ALA A 179 19.65 6.88 -2.84
N VAL A 180 19.84 7.20 -1.57
CA VAL A 180 18.92 6.90 -0.47
C VAL A 180 18.60 8.19 0.26
N VAL A 181 17.31 8.51 0.40
CA VAL A 181 16.84 9.66 1.19
C VAL A 181 16.02 9.15 2.35
N VAL A 182 16.34 9.60 3.56
CA VAL A 182 15.57 9.33 4.78
C VAL A 182 15.28 10.66 5.48
N SER A 183 14.00 10.96 5.66
CA SER A 183 13.56 12.07 6.50
C SER A 183 12.80 11.50 7.69
N SER A 184 13.23 11.80 8.91
CA SER A 184 12.60 11.32 10.13
C SER A 184 12.37 12.45 11.11
N GLN A 185 11.15 12.57 11.60
CA GLN A 185 10.82 13.45 12.72
C GLN A 185 11.59 12.99 13.96
N HIS A 186 12.08 13.95 14.76
CA HIS A 186 12.90 13.66 15.93
C HIS A 186 12.67 14.64 17.09
N ALA A 187 13.12 14.27 18.28
CA ALA A 187 13.10 15.13 19.45
C ALA A 187 14.03 16.33 19.28
N ALA A 188 13.66 17.48 19.85
CA ALA A 188 14.38 18.75 19.68
C ALA A 188 15.81 18.75 20.24
N TYR A 189 16.12 17.84 21.17
CA TYR A 189 17.41 17.79 21.87
C TYR A 189 18.50 17.01 21.13
N ILE A 190 18.16 16.27 20.08
CA ILE A 190 19.15 15.46 19.35
C ILE A 190 19.93 16.32 18.34
N GLU A 191 21.24 16.16 18.36
CA GLU A 191 22.14 16.82 17.42
C GLU A 191 22.06 16.17 16.04
N THR A 192 22.07 16.99 14.97
CA THR A 192 21.89 16.56 13.59
C THR A 192 22.92 15.50 13.17
N GLU A 193 24.18 15.66 13.54
CA GLU A 193 25.23 14.70 13.17
C GLU A 193 25.04 13.34 13.86
N THR A 194 24.59 13.34 15.11
CA THR A 194 24.25 12.10 15.82
C THR A 194 23.08 11.40 15.15
N LEU A 195 22.02 12.15 14.85
CA LEU A 195 20.85 11.64 14.14
C LEU A 195 21.24 10.99 12.80
N ARG A 196 22.07 11.67 11.99
CA ARG A 196 22.51 11.18 10.69
C ARG A 196 23.31 9.89 10.81
N ARG A 197 24.32 9.86 11.66
CA ARG A 197 25.14 8.67 11.91
C ARG A 197 24.28 7.49 12.37
N ASP A 198 23.36 7.71 13.28
CA ASP A 198 22.55 6.65 13.87
C ASP A 198 21.50 6.12 12.90
N ILE A 199 20.88 6.96 12.07
CA ILE A 199 19.98 6.51 10.99
C ILE A 199 20.76 5.78 9.90
N GLU A 200 21.93 6.28 9.50
CA GLU A 200 22.75 5.57 8.52
C GLU A 200 23.08 4.16 9.02
N LYS A 201 23.56 4.04 10.25
CA LYS A 201 23.98 2.77 10.85
C LYS A 201 22.81 1.81 11.07
N ASN A 202 21.74 2.25 11.75
CA ASN A 202 20.69 1.35 12.25
C ASN A 202 19.50 1.20 11.30
N VAL A 203 19.44 2.01 10.22
CA VAL A 203 18.35 1.95 9.24
C VAL A 203 18.89 1.65 7.85
N ILE A 204 19.74 2.51 7.29
CA ILE A 204 20.16 2.38 5.89
C ILE A 204 21.04 1.15 5.70
N ARG A 205 22.09 1.00 6.52
CA ARG A 205 23.05 -0.11 6.40
C ARG A 205 22.46 -1.48 6.78
N GLU A 206 21.36 -1.50 7.54
CA GLU A 206 20.64 -2.72 7.87
C GLU A 206 19.73 -3.21 6.73
N ILE A 207 19.28 -2.31 5.86
CA ILE A 207 18.27 -2.60 4.84
C ILE A 207 18.85 -2.67 3.44
N ILE A 208 19.73 -1.73 3.08
CA ILE A 208 20.29 -1.69 1.72
C ILE A 208 21.42 -2.71 1.61
N PRO A 209 21.37 -3.64 0.63
CA PRO A 209 22.43 -4.62 0.43
C PRO A 209 23.78 -3.93 0.18
N ALA A 210 24.82 -4.37 0.88
CA ALA A 210 26.13 -3.75 0.83
C ALA A 210 26.79 -3.83 -0.56
N ASP A 211 26.51 -4.90 -1.29
CA ASP A 211 26.98 -5.14 -2.66
C ASP A 211 26.28 -4.25 -3.70
N MET A 212 25.17 -3.64 -3.36
CA MET A 212 24.47 -2.66 -4.20
C MET A 212 24.87 -1.22 -3.91
N MET A 213 25.72 -0.96 -2.91
CA MET A 213 26.21 0.37 -2.57
C MET A 213 27.68 0.51 -2.91
N ASP A 214 28.08 1.67 -3.39
CA ASP A 214 29.47 2.01 -3.68
C ASP A 214 29.80 3.42 -3.13
N ASP A 215 31.02 3.89 -3.40
CA ASP A 215 31.50 5.23 -3.00
C ASP A 215 30.80 6.40 -3.71
N LYS A 216 30.01 6.11 -4.75
CA LYS A 216 29.18 7.10 -5.47
C LYS A 216 27.73 7.14 -4.95
N THR A 217 27.33 6.19 -4.11
CA THR A 217 25.97 6.18 -3.54
C THR A 217 25.76 7.39 -2.64
N LYS A 218 24.75 8.17 -2.97
CA LYS A 218 24.39 9.39 -2.24
C LYS A 218 23.45 9.07 -1.08
N ILE A 219 23.79 9.46 0.12
CA ILE A 219 22.96 9.29 1.31
C ILE A 219 22.53 10.66 1.82
N PHE A 220 21.22 10.88 1.89
CA PHE A 220 20.61 12.12 2.38
C PHE A 220 19.74 11.80 3.61
N ILE A 221 20.17 12.26 4.78
CA ILE A 221 19.42 12.08 6.04
C ILE A 221 19.05 13.45 6.56
N ASN A 222 17.74 13.74 6.67
CA ASN A 222 17.23 15.06 7.04
C ASN A 222 18.01 16.17 6.32
N PRO A 223 17.98 16.26 4.99
CA PRO A 223 18.85 17.17 4.23
C PRO A 223 18.61 18.64 4.56
N THR A 224 17.39 19.01 5.00
CA THR A 224 17.06 20.37 5.47
C THR A 224 17.53 20.63 6.90
N GLY A 225 18.12 19.61 7.58
CA GLY A 225 18.61 19.68 8.94
C GLY A 225 17.54 19.25 9.95
N ARG A 226 16.84 20.19 10.56
CA ARG A 226 15.92 19.92 11.67
C ARG A 226 14.53 19.53 11.19
N PHE A 227 14.00 18.40 11.73
CA PHE A 227 12.61 17.93 11.50
C PHE A 227 11.95 17.58 12.83
N VAL A 228 11.65 18.58 13.63
CA VAL A 228 11.02 18.45 14.95
C VAL A 228 9.50 18.58 14.85
N THR A 229 9.00 19.57 14.11
CA THR A 229 7.58 19.72 13.80
C THR A 229 7.25 18.80 12.64
N GLY A 230 6.39 17.82 12.87
CA GLY A 230 5.96 16.82 11.90
C GLY A 230 4.62 16.20 12.32
N GLY A 231 4.21 15.15 11.60
CA GLY A 231 2.89 14.58 11.76
C GLY A 231 1.77 15.60 11.46
N PRO A 232 0.55 15.41 11.99
CA PRO A 232 -0.58 16.32 11.75
C PRO A 232 -0.35 17.78 12.15
N GLN A 233 0.64 18.06 12.98
CA GLN A 233 1.05 19.43 13.33
C GLN A 233 1.84 20.09 12.20
N GLY A 234 2.58 19.31 11.42
CA GLY A 234 3.44 19.81 10.35
C GLY A 234 2.73 19.87 8.99
N ASP A 235 1.85 18.90 8.73
CA ASP A 235 1.12 18.78 7.47
C ASP A 235 -0.22 18.09 7.70
N SER A 236 -1.22 18.42 6.87
CA SER A 236 -2.53 17.78 6.94
C SER A 236 -2.54 16.45 6.20
N GLY A 237 -3.26 15.47 6.75
CA GLY A 237 -3.46 14.16 6.15
C GLY A 237 -4.88 13.93 5.66
N LEU A 238 -5.01 13.11 4.62
CA LEU A 238 -6.29 12.60 4.12
C LEU A 238 -6.15 11.13 3.73
N THR A 239 -7.24 10.37 3.90
CA THR A 239 -7.33 9.00 3.37
C THR A 239 -7.15 8.98 1.86
N GLY A 240 -6.37 8.02 1.35
CA GLY A 240 -6.22 7.81 -0.08
C GLY A 240 -5.28 8.78 -0.81
N ARG A 241 -4.37 9.46 -0.09
CA ARG A 241 -3.37 10.35 -0.70
C ARG A 241 -1.99 9.73 -0.88
N LYS A 242 -1.82 8.44 -0.56
CA LYS A 242 -0.57 7.70 -0.74
C LYS A 242 -0.73 6.47 -1.62
N ILE A 243 -1.60 6.57 -2.64
CA ILE A 243 -2.00 5.45 -3.51
C ILE A 243 -0.82 4.82 -4.27
N ILE A 244 0.22 5.58 -4.57
CA ILE A 244 1.43 5.08 -5.24
C ILE A 244 2.33 4.34 -4.24
N VAL A 245 2.41 4.81 -3.00
CA VAL A 245 3.05 4.07 -1.88
C VAL A 245 2.30 2.78 -1.58
N ASP A 246 0.97 2.80 -1.67
CA ASP A 246 0.12 1.62 -1.44
C ASP A 246 0.32 0.52 -2.48
N THR A 247 0.86 0.84 -3.64
CA THR A 247 0.96 -0.05 -4.80
C THR A 247 2.41 -0.31 -5.22
N TYR A 248 2.87 0.25 -6.33
CA TYR A 248 4.13 -0.18 -6.96
C TYR A 248 5.20 0.93 -7.05
N GLY A 249 5.03 2.04 -6.31
CA GLY A 249 6.02 3.12 -6.27
C GLY A 249 6.25 3.82 -7.62
N GLY A 250 5.25 3.80 -8.51
CA GLY A 250 5.33 4.42 -9.82
C GLY A 250 5.77 3.51 -10.96
N TYR A 251 6.06 2.24 -10.67
CA TYR A 251 6.48 1.25 -11.69
C TYR A 251 5.32 0.81 -12.60
N SER A 252 4.12 0.74 -12.07
CA SER A 252 2.89 0.39 -12.78
C SER A 252 2.00 1.61 -12.97
N ARG A 253 1.12 1.55 -13.96
CA ARG A 253 -0.03 2.45 -14.06
C ARG A 253 -0.89 2.34 -12.80
N HIS A 254 -1.76 3.34 -12.59
CA HIS A 254 -2.70 3.36 -11.47
C HIS A 254 -4.04 3.94 -11.93
N GLY A 255 -5.14 3.32 -11.55
CA GLY A 255 -6.49 3.76 -11.94
C GLY A 255 -7.02 4.96 -11.14
N GLY A 256 -6.33 5.37 -10.07
CA GLY A 256 -6.69 6.50 -9.22
C GLY A 256 -7.52 6.12 -7.99
N GLY A 257 -8.06 4.90 -7.90
CA GLY A 257 -8.86 4.43 -6.77
C GLY A 257 -8.02 4.21 -5.50
N ALA A 258 -8.40 4.82 -4.38
CA ALA A 258 -7.82 4.55 -3.08
C ALA A 258 -8.39 3.26 -2.48
N PHE A 259 -7.59 2.58 -1.63
CA PHE A 259 -7.98 1.33 -0.98
C PHE A 259 -8.59 1.55 0.39
N SER A 260 -7.90 2.29 1.27
CA SER A 260 -8.24 2.42 2.68
C SER A 260 -9.63 2.97 2.88
N GLY A 261 -10.35 2.42 3.88
CA GLY A 261 -11.70 2.79 4.23
C GLY A 261 -12.81 2.20 3.38
N LYS A 262 -12.48 1.44 2.32
CA LYS A 262 -13.45 0.81 1.41
C LYS A 262 -13.62 -0.66 1.75
N ASP A 263 -14.88 -1.11 1.92
CA ASP A 263 -15.18 -2.54 2.03
C ASP A 263 -14.95 -3.27 0.69
N PRO A 264 -14.80 -4.62 0.68
CA PRO A 264 -14.38 -5.35 -0.51
C PRO A 264 -15.40 -5.35 -1.66
N THR A 265 -16.61 -4.81 -1.50
CA THR A 265 -17.54 -4.64 -2.63
C THR A 265 -17.12 -3.51 -3.58
N LYS A 266 -16.22 -2.62 -3.13
CA LYS A 266 -15.62 -1.58 -3.96
C LYS A 266 -14.48 -2.19 -4.79
N VAL A 267 -14.69 -2.23 -6.10
CA VAL A 267 -13.72 -2.81 -7.06
C VAL A 267 -12.38 -2.09 -7.09
N ASP A 268 -12.33 -0.82 -6.74
CA ASP A 268 -11.08 -0.07 -6.53
C ASP A 268 -10.10 -0.85 -5.65
N ARG A 269 -10.60 -1.52 -4.62
CA ARG A 269 -9.81 -2.32 -3.69
C ARG A 269 -9.72 -3.78 -4.13
N SER A 270 -10.86 -4.46 -4.26
CA SER A 270 -10.90 -5.90 -4.50
C SER A 270 -10.30 -6.30 -5.84
N ALA A 271 -10.60 -5.55 -6.90
CA ALA A 271 -10.07 -5.86 -8.24
C ALA A 271 -8.59 -5.45 -8.38
N ALA A 272 -8.10 -4.44 -7.66
CA ALA A 272 -6.66 -4.14 -7.62
C ALA A 272 -5.88 -5.30 -6.95
N TYR A 273 -6.43 -5.92 -5.92
CA TYR A 273 -5.83 -7.12 -5.32
C TYR A 273 -5.89 -8.33 -6.26
N ALA A 274 -7.01 -8.52 -6.96
CA ALA A 274 -7.13 -9.56 -7.98
C ALA A 274 -6.15 -9.36 -9.14
N ALA A 275 -5.98 -8.12 -9.60
CA ALA A 275 -4.99 -7.78 -10.63
C ALA A 275 -3.55 -8.09 -10.17
N ARG A 276 -3.21 -7.78 -8.91
CA ARG A 276 -1.91 -8.18 -8.31
C ARG A 276 -1.77 -9.69 -8.26
N TYR A 277 -2.80 -10.41 -7.81
CA TYR A 277 -2.79 -11.87 -7.75
C TYR A 277 -2.54 -12.49 -9.12
N MET A 278 -3.22 -11.98 -10.15
CA MET A 278 -3.05 -12.40 -11.53
C MET A 278 -1.64 -12.11 -12.04
N ALA A 279 -1.15 -10.87 -11.94
CA ALA A 279 0.18 -10.48 -12.40
C ALA A 279 1.28 -11.29 -11.71
N LYS A 280 1.16 -11.49 -10.39
CA LYS A 280 2.14 -12.28 -9.62
C LYS A 280 2.19 -13.73 -10.06
N ASN A 281 1.05 -14.37 -10.29
CA ASN A 281 1.01 -15.75 -10.77
C ASN A 281 1.50 -15.89 -12.21
N ILE A 282 1.27 -14.91 -13.09
CA ILE A 282 1.82 -14.92 -14.47
C ILE A 282 3.35 -14.91 -14.42
N VAL A 283 3.95 -14.02 -13.61
CA VAL A 283 5.42 -13.95 -13.47
C VAL A 283 5.97 -15.18 -12.76
N ALA A 284 5.32 -15.66 -11.71
CA ALA A 284 5.72 -16.88 -11.00
C ALA A 284 5.64 -18.14 -11.89
N ALA A 285 4.66 -18.22 -12.79
CA ALA A 285 4.54 -19.28 -13.78
C ALA A 285 5.65 -19.26 -14.85
N GLY A 286 6.41 -18.17 -14.93
CA GLY A 286 7.45 -18.00 -15.94
C GLY A 286 6.91 -17.62 -17.31
N LEU A 287 5.69 -17.14 -17.40
CA LEU A 287 5.08 -16.67 -18.65
C LEU A 287 5.68 -15.33 -19.10
N ALA A 288 6.17 -14.52 -18.15
CA ALA A 288 6.88 -13.27 -18.39
C ALA A 288 7.84 -12.97 -17.22
N ASP A 289 8.85 -12.10 -17.42
CA ASP A 289 9.72 -11.62 -16.34
C ASP A 289 9.11 -10.44 -15.60
N LYS A 290 8.23 -9.70 -16.26
CA LYS A 290 7.39 -8.64 -15.70
C LYS A 290 6.04 -8.62 -16.38
N CYS A 291 5.02 -8.24 -15.63
CA CYS A 291 3.65 -8.25 -16.12
C CYS A 291 2.84 -7.15 -15.42
N GLU A 292 2.13 -6.36 -16.23
CA GLU A 292 1.07 -5.48 -15.78
C GLU A 292 -0.27 -6.03 -16.26
N VAL A 293 -1.26 -6.00 -15.38
CA VAL A 293 -2.65 -6.40 -15.68
C VAL A 293 -3.54 -5.20 -15.41
N GLU A 294 -4.40 -4.86 -16.37
CA GLU A 294 -5.51 -3.93 -16.20
C GLU A 294 -6.82 -4.68 -16.19
N ILE A 295 -7.71 -4.36 -15.25
CA ILE A 295 -9.10 -4.84 -15.20
C ILE A 295 -10.00 -3.62 -15.14
N ALA A 296 -10.99 -3.51 -16.03
CA ALA A 296 -11.94 -2.41 -16.05
C ALA A 296 -13.38 -2.90 -15.83
N TYR A 297 -14.15 -2.11 -15.06
CA TYR A 297 -15.56 -2.40 -14.77
C TYR A 297 -16.47 -1.22 -15.14
N ALA A 298 -17.73 -1.58 -15.43
CA ALA A 298 -18.84 -0.64 -15.48
C ALA A 298 -19.72 -0.83 -14.24
N ILE A 299 -20.26 0.25 -13.71
CA ILE A 299 -21.15 0.21 -12.53
C ILE A 299 -22.36 -0.73 -12.77
N GLY A 300 -22.65 -1.60 -11.83
CA GLY A 300 -23.78 -2.53 -11.88
C GLY A 300 -23.60 -3.74 -12.78
N VAL A 301 -22.45 -3.87 -13.47
CA VAL A 301 -22.10 -5.03 -14.31
C VAL A 301 -21.18 -5.96 -13.52
N ASP A 302 -21.43 -7.26 -13.58
CA ASP A 302 -20.67 -8.28 -12.85
C ASP A 302 -19.44 -8.78 -13.60
N GLU A 303 -19.43 -8.74 -14.93
CA GLU A 303 -18.27 -9.10 -15.74
C GLU A 303 -17.39 -7.87 -15.99
N PRO A 304 -16.05 -8.00 -16.02
CA PRO A 304 -15.18 -6.90 -16.44
C PRO A 304 -15.45 -6.50 -17.89
N VAL A 305 -15.42 -5.20 -18.15
CA VAL A 305 -15.55 -4.63 -19.50
C VAL A 305 -14.33 -4.96 -20.36
N SER A 306 -13.14 -5.00 -19.73
CA SER A 306 -11.90 -5.38 -20.38
C SER A 306 -10.91 -5.96 -19.39
N VAL A 307 -10.05 -6.85 -19.88
CA VAL A 307 -8.85 -7.34 -19.21
C VAL A 307 -7.69 -7.21 -20.19
N PHE A 308 -6.66 -6.49 -19.78
CA PHE A 308 -5.48 -6.25 -20.60
C PHE A 308 -4.24 -6.73 -19.87
N VAL A 309 -3.32 -7.35 -20.60
CA VAL A 309 -2.02 -7.83 -20.09
C VAL A 309 -0.91 -7.22 -20.93
N ASP A 310 0.11 -6.70 -20.28
CA ASP A 310 1.34 -6.19 -20.90
C ASP A 310 2.54 -6.85 -20.21
N SER A 311 3.28 -7.66 -20.95
CA SER A 311 4.51 -8.29 -20.49
C SER A 311 5.75 -7.43 -20.77
N PHE A 312 5.58 -6.24 -21.34
CA PHE A 312 6.69 -5.35 -21.74
C PHE A 312 7.72 -6.04 -22.65
N GLY A 313 7.23 -6.95 -23.49
CA GLY A 313 8.06 -7.73 -24.41
C GLY A 313 8.89 -8.84 -23.76
N THR A 314 8.64 -9.17 -22.47
CA THR A 314 9.32 -10.28 -21.77
C THR A 314 8.52 -11.57 -21.78
N GLY A 315 7.34 -11.58 -22.39
CA GLY A 315 6.48 -12.76 -22.52
C GLY A 315 7.12 -13.86 -23.36
N ILE A 316 7.01 -15.11 -22.90
CA ILE A 316 7.46 -16.28 -23.67
C ILE A 316 6.43 -16.72 -24.73
N ILE A 317 5.20 -16.22 -24.64
CA ILE A 317 4.12 -16.30 -25.60
C ILE A 317 3.52 -14.88 -25.78
N PRO A 318 2.73 -14.62 -26.85
CA PRO A 318 2.07 -13.33 -27.04
C PRO A 318 1.21 -12.89 -25.84
N ASP A 319 1.17 -11.60 -25.53
CA ASP A 319 0.38 -11.04 -24.43
C ASP A 319 -1.11 -11.41 -24.52
N SER A 320 -1.66 -11.51 -25.74
CA SER A 320 -3.04 -11.95 -25.97
C SER A 320 -3.28 -13.41 -25.54
N GLU A 321 -2.28 -14.28 -25.66
CA GLU A 321 -2.36 -15.66 -25.22
C GLU A 321 -2.20 -15.75 -23.69
N ILE A 322 -1.33 -14.92 -23.09
CA ILE A 322 -1.21 -14.79 -21.63
C ILE A 322 -2.55 -14.32 -21.05
N ALA A 323 -3.17 -13.29 -21.65
CA ALA A 323 -4.46 -12.77 -21.23
C ALA A 323 -5.58 -13.83 -21.36
N ALA A 324 -5.60 -14.61 -22.44
CA ALA A 324 -6.58 -15.69 -22.62
C ALA A 324 -6.42 -16.77 -21.53
N ALA A 325 -5.19 -17.22 -21.27
CA ALA A 325 -4.90 -18.20 -20.22
C ALA A 325 -5.28 -17.66 -18.82
N ALA A 326 -5.01 -16.39 -18.56
CA ALA A 326 -5.38 -15.77 -17.31
C ALA A 326 -6.90 -15.67 -17.14
N ASN A 327 -7.65 -15.28 -18.17
CA ASN A 327 -9.10 -15.23 -18.13
C ASN A 327 -9.76 -16.62 -17.96
N GLU A 328 -9.11 -17.69 -18.38
CA GLU A 328 -9.58 -19.06 -18.12
C GLU A 328 -9.41 -19.46 -16.64
N VAL A 329 -8.36 -18.95 -15.98
CA VAL A 329 -7.97 -19.39 -14.62
C VAL A 329 -8.58 -18.51 -13.52
N PHE A 330 -8.79 -17.21 -13.78
CA PHE A 330 -9.27 -16.27 -12.78
C PHE A 330 -10.70 -15.82 -13.05
N ASP A 331 -11.57 -15.99 -12.06
CA ASP A 331 -12.93 -15.44 -12.11
C ASP A 331 -12.92 -14.01 -11.56
N LEU A 332 -13.02 -13.04 -12.46
CA LEU A 332 -12.89 -11.62 -12.14
C LEU A 332 -14.21 -10.93 -11.78
N ARG A 333 -15.28 -11.67 -11.59
CA ARG A 333 -16.54 -11.11 -11.06
C ARG A 333 -16.33 -10.65 -9.62
N PRO A 334 -16.83 -9.47 -9.21
CA PRO A 334 -16.57 -8.91 -7.87
C PRO A 334 -16.88 -9.88 -6.72
N ALA A 335 -18.01 -10.59 -6.79
CA ALA A 335 -18.40 -11.58 -5.78
C ALA A 335 -17.42 -12.76 -5.70
N SER A 336 -16.89 -13.21 -6.84
CA SER A 336 -15.91 -14.30 -6.92
C SER A 336 -14.56 -13.87 -6.36
N ILE A 337 -14.09 -12.67 -6.70
CA ILE A 337 -12.86 -12.09 -6.13
C ILE A 337 -12.94 -12.02 -4.60
N ILE A 338 -14.05 -11.49 -4.06
CA ILE A 338 -14.25 -11.37 -2.60
C ILE A 338 -14.18 -12.73 -1.93
N LYS A 339 -14.77 -13.76 -2.54
CA LYS A 339 -14.80 -15.12 -2.02
C LYS A 339 -13.42 -15.79 -2.13
N GLU A 340 -12.78 -15.72 -3.30
CA GLU A 340 -11.50 -16.39 -3.57
C GLU A 340 -10.37 -15.81 -2.70
N LEU A 341 -10.32 -14.51 -2.58
CA LEU A 341 -9.31 -13.82 -1.78
C LEU A 341 -9.71 -13.65 -0.30
N ASP A 342 -10.87 -14.21 0.12
CA ASP A 342 -11.40 -14.13 1.49
C ASP A 342 -11.35 -12.71 2.08
N LEU A 343 -11.84 -11.73 1.30
CA LEU A 343 -11.71 -10.31 1.62
C LEU A 343 -12.64 -9.80 2.73
N ARG A 344 -13.50 -10.65 3.31
CA ARG A 344 -14.37 -10.25 4.42
C ARG A 344 -13.76 -10.46 5.80
N ARG A 345 -12.45 -10.72 5.86
CA ARG A 345 -11.66 -10.79 7.10
C ARG A 345 -11.24 -9.39 7.55
N PRO A 346 -11.12 -9.13 8.87
CA PRO A 346 -10.58 -7.88 9.40
C PRO A 346 -9.05 -7.87 9.31
N ILE A 347 -8.50 -7.58 8.12
CA ILE A 347 -7.05 -7.62 7.83
C ILE A 347 -6.49 -6.28 7.33
N TYR A 348 -7.31 -5.24 7.26
CA TYR A 348 -7.02 -4.07 6.45
C TYR A 348 -6.15 -3.03 7.15
N ARG A 349 -6.34 -2.77 8.45
CA ARG A 349 -5.54 -1.80 9.20
C ARG A 349 -4.03 -2.08 9.09
N GLN A 350 -3.62 -3.33 9.18
CA GLN A 350 -2.22 -3.71 9.12
C GLN A 350 -1.58 -3.51 7.74
N LEU A 351 -2.39 -3.36 6.67
CA LEU A 351 -1.91 -3.09 5.31
C LEU A 351 -1.64 -1.61 5.10
N ALA A 352 -2.42 -0.75 5.74
CA ALA A 352 -2.45 0.68 5.45
C ALA A 352 -1.13 1.42 5.68
N ALA A 353 -0.17 0.86 6.43
CA ALA A 353 1.08 1.54 6.77
C ALA A 353 2.19 1.40 5.71
N LEU A 354 2.41 0.21 5.14
CA LEU A 354 3.62 -0.11 4.35
C LEU A 354 3.30 -0.71 2.98
N GLY A 355 2.20 -0.29 2.37
CA GLY A 355 1.72 -0.82 1.10
C GLY A 355 0.87 -2.08 1.24
N HIS A 356 0.06 -2.33 0.23
CA HIS A 356 -0.94 -3.40 0.21
C HIS A 356 -0.48 -4.63 -0.58
N VAL A 357 0.64 -4.54 -1.28
CA VAL A 357 1.20 -5.59 -2.15
C VAL A 357 2.68 -5.84 -1.82
N GLY A 358 3.16 -7.03 -2.17
CA GLY A 358 4.55 -7.42 -1.90
C GLY A 358 4.85 -7.68 -0.42
N ARG A 359 3.83 -7.82 0.44
CA ARG A 359 4.01 -8.11 1.87
C ARG A 359 4.32 -9.58 2.08
N THR A 360 5.33 -9.85 2.89
CA THR A 360 5.76 -11.21 3.26
C THR A 360 5.61 -11.48 4.76
N ASP A 361 5.28 -10.47 5.51
CA ASP A 361 5.08 -10.48 6.96
C ASP A 361 3.63 -10.82 7.36
N ILE A 362 2.72 -10.79 6.39
CA ILE A 362 1.28 -11.07 6.56
C ILE A 362 0.87 -12.10 5.51
N ASP A 363 0.03 -13.06 5.89
CA ASP A 363 -0.57 -14.00 4.93
C ASP A 363 -1.72 -13.34 4.17
N LEU A 364 -1.41 -12.93 2.93
CA LEU A 364 -2.35 -12.25 2.03
C LEU A 364 -2.66 -13.13 0.82
N PRO A 365 -3.93 -13.50 0.58
CA PRO A 365 -4.30 -14.38 -0.53
C PRO A 365 -3.84 -13.89 -1.91
N TRP A 366 -3.82 -12.59 -2.16
CA TRP A 366 -3.35 -12.02 -3.43
C TRP A 366 -1.83 -12.04 -3.61
N GLU A 367 -1.09 -12.48 -2.60
CA GLU A 367 0.35 -12.73 -2.66
C GLU A 367 0.68 -14.22 -2.86
N HIS A 368 -0.32 -15.12 -2.90
CA HIS A 368 -0.09 -16.53 -3.17
C HIS A 368 0.22 -16.78 -4.65
N THR A 369 0.95 -17.86 -4.93
CA THR A 369 1.34 -18.30 -6.28
C THR A 369 0.75 -19.68 -6.62
N ASP A 370 -0.42 -19.97 -6.10
CA ASP A 370 -1.11 -21.26 -6.20
C ASP A 370 -1.77 -21.51 -7.56
N LYS A 371 -1.88 -20.49 -8.43
CA LYS A 371 -2.41 -20.60 -9.79
C LYS A 371 -1.34 -20.95 -10.85
N VAL A 372 -0.08 -21.06 -10.49
CA VAL A 372 1.03 -21.31 -11.43
C VAL A 372 0.78 -22.51 -12.34
N ASN A 373 0.39 -23.65 -11.78
CA ASN A 373 0.17 -24.85 -12.57
C ASN A 373 -1.05 -24.74 -13.49
N ALA A 374 -2.12 -24.10 -13.03
CA ALA A 374 -3.31 -23.85 -13.84
C ALA A 374 -2.99 -22.92 -15.02
N LEU A 375 -2.24 -21.83 -14.78
CA LEU A 375 -1.80 -20.92 -15.83
C LEU A 375 -0.91 -21.59 -16.88
N LYS A 376 0.06 -22.42 -16.45
CA LYS A 376 0.89 -23.20 -17.38
C LYS A 376 0.03 -24.12 -18.24
N GLY A 377 -0.93 -24.82 -17.63
CA GLY A 377 -1.87 -25.69 -18.35
C GLY A 377 -2.71 -24.93 -19.39
N ALA A 378 -3.32 -23.82 -19.00
CA ALA A 378 -4.12 -22.97 -19.88
C ALA A 378 -3.28 -22.33 -21.01
N ALA A 379 -2.03 -21.99 -20.73
CA ALA A 379 -1.06 -21.48 -21.72
C ALA A 379 -0.44 -22.58 -22.60
N GLY A 380 -0.76 -23.87 -22.40
CA GLY A 380 -0.18 -24.98 -23.14
C GLY A 380 1.31 -25.24 -22.88
N ILE A 381 1.83 -24.77 -21.74
CA ILE A 381 3.24 -24.85 -21.36
C ILE A 381 3.42 -25.96 -20.31
N LYS A 382 4.48 -26.77 -20.46
CA LYS A 382 4.81 -27.87 -19.54
C LYS A 382 5.64 -27.41 -18.34
#